data_25743366267533d6cdd28b7a1d3b6b28
#
_entry.id   25743366267533d6cdd28b7a1d3b6b28
#
_cell.length_a   1.000
_cell.length_b   1.000
_cell.length_c   1.000
_cell.angle_alpha   90.00
_cell.angle_beta   90.00
_cell.angle_gamma   90.00
#
_symmetry.space_group_name_H-M   'P 1'
#
loop_
_entity.id
_entity.type
_entity.pdbx_description
1 polymer ?
#
loop_
_entity_poly.entity_id
_entity_poly.type
_entity_poly.pdbx_seq_one_letter_code
_entity_poly.pdbx_strand_id
1 'polypeptide(L)'
;EWAEARGEKFDLPGATIYGAALVAIMYGISLLPAMKSVWVILLGLLGFVAFVKWQIRTEHPVYNLDLFRTNRVFAFSNLAALINYSATFAVTFLLSLYLQYVKELSPQNAGLILIAQPVVMAIFSPFAGRLSDRVEPQIVASIGMTLTTLGLFLFIFLDENSTAVSIIVRLTVLGFGFAIFSSPNTNAIMGSVEKRFFGLASGSVGTMRLLGMMVSMGIATVIFTLYLGRVQITTELYPVLVRSVNVAFAVFAILCFGGIFSSMARGKLRPDFQKPEMAEDEEPSQPMASS
;
A
#
# COMPACT_ATOMS: atom_id res chain seq x y z
N GLU A 1 -21.39 1.94 22.81
CA GLU A 1 -21.29 3.40 22.69
C GLU A 1 -19.93 3.76 22.07
N TRP A 2 -19.97 4.43 20.89
CA TRP A 2 -18.81 4.67 20.03
C TRP A 2 -18.04 5.97 20.36
N ALA A 3 -18.38 6.67 21.44
CA ALA A 3 -17.85 7.99 21.73
C ALA A 3 -17.16 8.01 23.11
N GLU A 4 -15.96 7.47 23.18
CA GLU A 4 -15.08 7.65 24.37
C GLU A 4 -14.52 9.09 24.47
N ALA A 5 -14.58 9.86 23.38
CA ALA A 5 -14.08 11.25 23.28
C ALA A 5 -15.17 12.33 23.44
N ARG A 6 -16.17 12.11 24.29
CA ARG A 6 -17.20 13.14 24.58
C ARG A 6 -16.57 14.32 25.30
N GLY A 7 -16.40 15.45 24.58
CA GLY A 7 -15.91 16.72 25.14
C GLY A 7 -14.53 17.15 24.64
N GLU A 8 -13.84 16.35 23.84
CA GLU A 8 -12.59 16.80 23.22
C GLU A 8 -12.86 17.85 22.13
N LYS A 9 -12.10 18.94 22.17
CA LYS A 9 -12.19 19.99 21.14
C LYS A 9 -11.51 19.49 19.88
N PHE A 10 -12.22 19.54 18.76
CA PHE A 10 -11.66 19.18 17.46
C PHE A 10 -10.63 20.24 17.01
N ASP A 11 -9.40 19.81 16.68
CA ASP A 11 -8.34 20.68 16.14
C ASP A 11 -8.62 21.03 14.66
N LEU A 12 -9.53 21.99 14.45
CA LEU A 12 -9.87 22.48 13.11
C LEU A 12 -8.66 23.08 12.38
N PRO A 13 -7.78 23.88 13.00
CA PRO A 13 -6.56 24.38 12.35
C PRO A 13 -5.62 23.26 11.90
N GLY A 14 -5.35 22.27 12.74
CA GLY A 14 -4.53 21.12 12.36
C GLY A 14 -5.12 20.33 11.19
N ALA A 15 -6.42 20.06 11.21
CA ALA A 15 -7.13 19.37 10.12
C ALA A 15 -7.07 20.14 8.80
N THR A 16 -7.21 21.47 8.83
CA THR A 16 -7.13 22.30 7.61
C THR A 16 -5.71 22.35 7.04
N ILE A 17 -4.67 22.52 7.88
CA ILE A 17 -3.27 22.50 7.45
C ILE A 17 -2.93 21.14 6.81
N TYR A 18 -3.34 20.04 7.44
CA TYR A 18 -3.14 18.69 6.93
C TYR A 18 -3.81 18.48 5.57
N GLY A 19 -5.10 18.83 5.46
CA GLY A 19 -5.86 18.72 4.22
C GLY A 19 -5.26 19.56 3.09
N ALA A 20 -4.90 20.82 3.38
CA ALA A 20 -4.27 21.70 2.39
C ALA A 20 -2.90 21.16 1.95
N ALA A 21 -2.07 20.67 2.86
CA ALA A 21 -0.78 20.08 2.55
C ALA A 21 -0.92 18.83 1.65
N LEU A 22 -1.86 17.93 1.96
CA LEU A 22 -2.15 16.76 1.14
C LEU A 22 -2.63 17.15 -0.27
N VAL A 23 -3.58 18.07 -0.36
CA VAL A 23 -4.10 18.57 -1.65
C VAL A 23 -2.97 19.19 -2.47
N ALA A 24 -2.08 19.98 -1.86
CA ALA A 24 -0.93 20.57 -2.54
C ALA A 24 0.03 19.49 -3.07
N ILE A 25 0.37 18.45 -2.27
CA ILE A 25 1.21 17.33 -2.72
C ILE A 25 0.56 16.59 -3.88
N MET A 26 -0.71 16.21 -3.74
CA MET A 26 -1.44 15.46 -4.75
C MET A 26 -1.59 16.25 -6.05
N TYR A 27 -1.96 17.52 -5.96
CA TYR A 27 -2.05 18.42 -7.10
C TYR A 27 -0.68 18.65 -7.75
N GLY A 28 0.37 18.84 -6.93
CA GLY A 28 1.73 18.93 -7.44
C GLY A 28 2.16 17.70 -8.24
N ILE A 29 1.88 16.49 -7.75
CA ILE A 29 2.17 15.24 -8.47
C ILE A 29 1.37 15.17 -9.78
N SER A 30 0.13 15.61 -9.80
CA SER A 30 -0.70 15.61 -11.02
C SER A 30 -0.21 16.57 -12.10
N LEU A 31 0.59 17.58 -11.72
CA LEU A 31 1.21 18.55 -12.65
C LEU A 31 2.53 18.04 -13.28
N LEU A 32 3.03 16.88 -12.87
CA LEU A 32 4.25 16.30 -13.44
C LEU A 32 4.09 16.07 -14.96
N PRO A 33 5.15 16.29 -15.75
CA PRO A 33 6.51 16.68 -15.39
C PRO A 33 6.78 18.20 -15.45
N ALA A 34 5.76 19.05 -15.38
CA ALA A 34 5.94 20.50 -15.46
C ALA A 34 6.79 21.03 -14.29
N MET A 35 7.72 21.97 -14.54
CA MET A 35 8.59 22.54 -13.50
C MET A 35 7.80 23.15 -12.31
N LYS A 36 6.63 23.73 -12.58
CA LYS A 36 5.72 24.24 -11.53
C LYS A 36 5.25 23.16 -10.55
N SER A 37 5.24 21.87 -10.96
CA SER A 37 4.94 20.74 -10.10
C SER A 37 5.87 20.68 -8.88
N VAL A 38 7.17 20.89 -9.10
CA VAL A 38 8.19 20.87 -8.04
C VAL A 38 7.88 21.90 -6.96
N TRP A 39 7.51 23.11 -7.35
CA TRP A 39 7.17 24.19 -6.41
C TRP A 39 5.91 23.88 -5.59
N VAL A 40 4.90 23.30 -6.24
CA VAL A 40 3.65 22.93 -5.56
C VAL A 40 3.87 21.76 -4.60
N ILE A 41 4.68 20.76 -4.98
CA ILE A 41 5.06 19.65 -4.09
C ILE A 41 5.85 20.18 -2.89
N LEU A 42 6.83 21.08 -3.12
CA LEU A 42 7.60 21.69 -2.04
C LEU A 42 6.71 22.48 -1.09
N LEU A 43 5.74 23.23 -1.60
CA LEU A 43 4.76 23.94 -0.77
C LEU A 43 3.94 22.98 0.09
N GLY A 44 3.50 21.87 -0.49
CA GLY A 44 2.78 20.82 0.25
C GLY A 44 3.64 20.15 1.33
N LEU A 45 4.91 19.87 1.03
CA LEU A 45 5.86 19.34 2.01
C LEU A 45 6.14 20.33 3.16
N LEU A 46 6.27 21.61 2.85
CA LEU A 46 6.39 22.68 3.87
C LEU A 46 5.12 22.77 4.73
N GLY A 47 3.95 22.65 4.10
CA GLY A 47 2.67 22.54 4.81
C GLY A 47 2.62 21.34 5.74
N PHE A 48 3.16 20.20 5.32
CA PHE A 48 3.25 18.99 6.16
C PHE A 48 4.21 19.19 7.35
N VAL A 49 5.34 19.85 7.14
CA VAL A 49 6.26 20.22 8.24
C VAL A 49 5.58 21.19 9.22
N ALA A 50 4.82 22.16 8.71
CA ALA A 50 4.05 23.07 9.55
C ALA A 50 2.98 22.33 10.36
N PHE A 51 2.27 21.38 9.74
CA PHE A 51 1.33 20.48 10.41
C PHE A 51 1.98 19.70 11.56
N VAL A 52 3.12 19.04 11.30
CA VAL A 52 3.87 18.30 12.33
C VAL A 52 4.25 19.20 13.51
N LYS A 53 4.77 20.41 13.22
CA LYS A 53 5.12 21.38 14.29
C LYS A 53 3.89 21.85 15.06
N TRP A 54 2.75 22.00 14.40
CA TRP A 54 1.48 22.35 15.04
C TRP A 54 1.00 21.25 15.98
N GLN A 55 0.97 20.00 15.48
CA GLN A 55 0.51 18.84 16.25
C GLN A 55 1.33 18.58 17.52
N ILE A 56 2.64 18.82 17.48
CA ILE A 56 3.52 18.67 18.66
C ILE A 56 3.19 19.70 19.77
N ARG A 57 2.56 20.84 19.41
CA ARG A 57 2.26 21.94 20.34
C ARG A 57 0.81 21.97 20.81
N THR A 58 -0.06 21.23 20.16
CA THR A 58 -1.51 21.25 20.41
C THR A 58 -1.87 20.23 21.51
N GLU A 59 -2.68 20.64 22.49
CA GLU A 59 -3.12 19.78 23.60
C GLU A 59 -4.03 18.63 23.16
N HIS A 60 -4.85 18.86 22.12
CA HIS A 60 -5.75 17.87 21.52
C HIS A 60 -5.44 17.67 20.05
N PRO A 61 -4.34 16.97 19.69
CA PRO A 61 -3.92 16.81 18.32
C PRO A 61 -4.87 15.89 17.55
N VAL A 62 -5.23 16.29 16.29
CA VAL A 62 -5.97 15.40 15.36
C VAL A 62 -5.17 14.14 15.05
N TYR A 63 -3.85 14.27 15.03
CA TYR A 63 -2.94 13.20 14.67
C TYR A 63 -1.91 12.99 15.77
N ASN A 64 -2.03 11.88 16.49
CA ASN A 64 -1.05 11.55 17.51
C ASN A 64 0.25 11.07 16.83
N LEU A 65 1.20 11.99 16.67
CA LEU A 65 2.51 11.72 16.05
C LEU A 65 3.36 10.74 16.86
N ASP A 66 3.10 10.59 18.16
CA ASP A 66 3.81 9.63 19.00
C ASP A 66 3.55 8.20 18.55
N LEU A 67 2.38 7.91 17.93
CA LEU A 67 2.11 6.59 17.35
C LEU A 67 3.10 6.22 16.25
N PHE A 68 3.56 7.19 15.43
CA PHE A 68 4.59 6.92 14.42
C PHE A 68 5.99 6.77 15.00
N ARG A 69 6.25 7.39 16.16
CA ARG A 69 7.58 7.37 16.79
C ARG A 69 7.76 6.16 17.71
N THR A 70 6.71 5.80 18.46
CA THR A 70 6.76 4.76 19.48
C THR A 70 6.24 3.42 18.98
N ASN A 71 5.26 3.43 18.07
CA ASN A 71 4.65 2.21 17.55
C ASN A 71 5.24 1.82 16.19
N ARG A 72 6.26 0.96 16.21
CA ARG A 72 6.92 0.47 14.99
C ARG A 72 5.96 -0.27 14.07
N VAL A 73 5.03 -1.07 14.61
CA VAL A 73 4.05 -1.80 13.79
C VAL A 73 3.20 -0.83 13.02
N PHE A 74 2.69 0.22 13.67
CA PHE A 74 1.89 1.27 13.04
C PHE A 74 2.68 1.99 11.93
N ALA A 75 3.87 2.50 12.25
CA ALA A 75 4.69 3.28 11.33
C ALA A 75 5.09 2.50 10.08
N PHE A 76 5.68 1.33 10.26
CA PHE A 76 6.17 0.51 9.15
C PHE A 76 5.06 -0.14 8.33
N SER A 77 3.89 -0.44 8.93
CA SER A 77 2.74 -0.94 8.18
C SER A 77 2.13 0.14 7.30
N ASN A 78 2.06 1.39 7.78
CA ASN A 78 1.65 2.53 6.97
C ASN A 78 2.65 2.80 5.82
N LEU A 79 3.96 2.75 6.09
CA LEU A 79 4.98 2.89 5.06
C LEU A 79 4.90 1.76 4.02
N ALA A 80 4.72 0.51 4.46
CA ALA A 80 4.52 -0.62 3.55
C ALA A 80 3.27 -0.46 2.68
N ALA A 81 2.16 0.07 3.23
CA ALA A 81 0.96 0.41 2.47
C ALA A 81 1.26 1.47 1.40
N LEU A 82 1.90 2.58 1.78
CA LEU A 82 2.30 3.64 0.85
C LEU A 82 3.11 3.08 -0.32
N ILE A 83 4.15 2.30 -0.03
CA ILE A 83 5.02 1.70 -1.04
C ILE A 83 4.25 0.73 -1.94
N ASN A 84 3.42 -0.14 -1.37
CA ASN A 84 2.65 -1.11 -2.14
C ASN A 84 1.68 -0.42 -3.12
N TYR A 85 0.92 0.58 -2.67
CA TYR A 85 0.03 1.35 -3.54
C TYR A 85 0.79 2.17 -4.58
N SER A 86 1.99 2.68 -4.23
CA SER A 86 2.87 3.38 -5.18
C SER A 86 3.41 2.46 -6.27
N ALA A 87 3.56 1.18 -5.99
CA ALA A 87 4.06 0.19 -6.95
C ALA A 87 2.95 -0.45 -7.80
N THR A 88 1.68 -0.44 -7.36
CA THR A 88 0.65 -1.29 -7.97
C THR A 88 -0.46 -0.54 -8.69
N PHE A 89 -0.74 0.72 -8.33
CA PHE A 89 -1.92 1.42 -8.84
C PHE A 89 -1.86 1.69 -10.35
N ALA A 90 -0.72 2.14 -10.88
CA ALA A 90 -0.57 2.44 -12.30
C ALA A 90 -0.52 1.19 -13.21
N VAL A 91 -0.45 -0.02 -12.66
CA VAL A 91 -0.39 -1.28 -13.42
C VAL A 91 -1.56 -1.38 -14.40
N THR A 92 -2.78 -1.15 -13.93
CA THR A 92 -3.99 -1.21 -14.77
C THR A 92 -3.94 -0.18 -15.90
N PHE A 93 -3.47 1.03 -15.62
CA PHE A 93 -3.30 2.08 -16.62
C PHE A 93 -2.26 1.69 -17.69
N LEU A 94 -1.08 1.24 -17.26
CA LEU A 94 0.00 0.84 -18.16
C LEU A 94 -0.42 -0.32 -19.07
N LEU A 95 -1.05 -1.34 -18.48
CA LEU A 95 -1.54 -2.50 -19.25
C LEU A 95 -2.71 -2.16 -20.15
N SER A 96 -3.58 -1.22 -19.73
CA SER A 96 -4.66 -0.73 -20.59
C SER A 96 -4.11 -0.10 -21.86
N LEU A 97 -3.09 0.74 -21.76
CA LEU A 97 -2.43 1.32 -22.94
C LEU A 97 -1.74 0.24 -23.79
N TYR A 98 -1.01 -0.67 -23.16
CA TYR A 98 -0.36 -1.77 -23.89
C TYR A 98 -1.37 -2.64 -24.64
N LEU A 99 -2.48 -3.04 -24.01
CA LEU A 99 -3.49 -3.91 -24.61
C LEU A 99 -4.23 -3.20 -25.74
N GLN A 100 -4.51 -1.91 -25.62
CA GLN A 100 -5.25 -1.18 -26.64
C GLN A 100 -4.38 -0.75 -27.81
N TYR A 101 -3.14 -0.29 -27.58
CA TYR A 101 -2.27 0.19 -28.66
C TYR A 101 -1.43 -0.94 -29.26
N VAL A 102 -0.72 -1.73 -28.46
CA VAL A 102 0.21 -2.75 -28.97
C VAL A 102 -0.53 -4.02 -29.38
N LYS A 103 -1.58 -4.40 -28.63
CA LYS A 103 -2.39 -5.60 -28.96
C LYS A 103 -3.64 -5.27 -29.78
N GLU A 104 -3.89 -3.99 -30.06
CA GLU A 104 -5.02 -3.50 -30.84
C GLU A 104 -6.38 -4.03 -30.37
N LEU A 105 -6.48 -4.31 -29.05
CA LEU A 105 -7.72 -4.79 -28.46
C LEU A 105 -8.70 -3.63 -28.23
N SER A 106 -10.00 -3.93 -28.43
CA SER A 106 -11.04 -3.00 -28.02
C SER A 106 -10.98 -2.73 -26.50
N PRO A 107 -11.41 -1.56 -26.01
CA PRO A 107 -11.45 -1.26 -24.58
C PRO A 107 -12.19 -2.32 -23.74
N GLN A 108 -13.25 -2.94 -24.30
CA GLN A 108 -14.00 -4.01 -23.66
C GLN A 108 -13.12 -5.27 -23.47
N ASN A 109 -12.42 -5.71 -24.52
CA ASN A 109 -11.57 -6.90 -24.45
C ASN A 109 -10.36 -6.66 -23.54
N ALA A 110 -9.77 -5.47 -23.57
CA ALA A 110 -8.72 -5.07 -22.64
C ALA A 110 -9.23 -5.11 -21.18
N GLY A 111 -10.43 -4.59 -20.93
CA GLY A 111 -11.07 -4.63 -19.62
C GLY A 111 -11.32 -6.05 -19.12
N LEU A 112 -11.73 -6.98 -20.00
CA LEU A 112 -11.93 -8.40 -19.63
C LEU A 112 -10.62 -9.08 -19.22
N ILE A 113 -9.48 -8.70 -19.77
CA ILE A 113 -8.18 -9.20 -19.33
C ILE A 113 -7.80 -8.59 -17.98
N LEU A 114 -7.96 -7.27 -17.83
CA LEU A 114 -7.59 -6.53 -16.64
C LEU A 114 -8.40 -6.90 -15.40
N ILE A 115 -9.63 -7.40 -15.56
CA ILE A 115 -10.48 -7.84 -14.44
C ILE A 115 -9.90 -9.05 -13.69
N ALA A 116 -8.96 -9.79 -14.26
CA ALA A 116 -8.31 -10.94 -13.62
C ALA A 116 -7.70 -10.57 -12.27
N GLN A 117 -7.03 -9.42 -12.15
CA GLN A 117 -6.44 -8.96 -10.90
C GLN A 117 -7.47 -8.69 -9.80
N PRO A 118 -8.50 -7.83 -9.98
CA PRO A 118 -9.48 -7.56 -8.92
C PRO A 118 -10.35 -8.78 -8.58
N VAL A 119 -10.61 -9.69 -9.52
CA VAL A 119 -11.33 -10.94 -9.23
C VAL A 119 -10.52 -11.82 -8.28
N VAL A 120 -9.23 -12.02 -8.57
CA VAL A 120 -8.34 -12.79 -7.68
C VAL A 120 -8.25 -12.11 -6.30
N MET A 121 -8.14 -10.79 -6.24
CA MET A 121 -8.16 -10.04 -4.99
C MET A 121 -9.46 -10.27 -4.20
N ALA A 122 -10.61 -10.19 -4.84
CA ALA A 122 -11.91 -10.37 -4.18
C ALA A 122 -12.07 -11.79 -3.60
N ILE A 123 -11.58 -12.80 -4.32
CA ILE A 123 -11.65 -14.19 -3.87
C ILE A 123 -10.70 -14.43 -2.70
N PHE A 124 -9.46 -13.96 -2.77
CA PHE A 124 -8.42 -14.34 -1.80
C PHE A 124 -8.28 -13.42 -0.59
N SER A 125 -8.76 -12.15 -0.66
CA SER A 125 -8.66 -11.22 0.48
C SER A 125 -9.33 -11.72 1.77
N PRO A 126 -10.54 -12.36 1.76
CA PRO A 126 -11.13 -12.90 2.98
C PRO A 126 -10.28 -14.03 3.59
N PHE A 127 -9.67 -14.87 2.75
CA PHE A 127 -8.78 -15.94 3.22
C PHE A 127 -7.49 -15.38 3.83
N ALA A 128 -6.90 -14.35 3.21
CA ALA A 128 -5.74 -13.67 3.73
C ALA A 128 -6.03 -12.98 5.08
N GLY A 129 -7.22 -12.38 5.23
CA GLY A 129 -7.68 -11.82 6.49
C GLY A 129 -7.74 -12.87 7.59
N ARG A 130 -8.44 -14.00 7.35
CA ARG A 130 -8.53 -15.10 8.31
C ARG A 130 -7.17 -15.74 8.63
N LEU A 131 -6.26 -15.78 7.64
CA LEU A 131 -4.90 -16.29 7.86
C LEU A 131 -4.13 -15.36 8.81
N SER A 132 -4.28 -14.04 8.68
CA SER A 132 -3.65 -13.07 9.58
C SER A 132 -4.23 -13.07 11.00
N ASP A 133 -5.40 -13.69 11.22
CA ASP A 133 -5.94 -13.92 12.57
C ASP A 133 -5.22 -15.06 13.30
N ARG A 134 -4.64 -16.01 12.55
CA ARG A 134 -3.96 -17.20 13.07
C ARG A 134 -2.43 -17.11 13.01
N VAL A 135 -1.90 -16.41 12.00
CA VAL A 135 -0.47 -16.23 11.75
C VAL A 135 -0.14 -14.76 11.95
N GLU A 136 1.08 -14.47 12.38
CA GLU A 136 1.55 -13.09 12.56
C GLU A 136 1.35 -12.26 11.28
N PRO A 137 0.59 -11.15 11.33
CA PRO A 137 0.29 -10.34 10.15
C PRO A 137 1.53 -9.85 9.39
N GLN A 138 2.66 -9.67 10.11
CA GLN A 138 3.94 -9.34 9.52
C GLN A 138 4.40 -10.37 8.49
N ILE A 139 4.30 -11.65 8.82
CA ILE A 139 4.75 -12.74 7.93
C ILE A 139 3.86 -12.80 6.70
N VAL A 140 2.54 -12.82 6.90
CA VAL A 140 1.56 -12.94 5.81
C VAL A 140 1.69 -11.76 4.85
N ALA A 141 1.75 -10.52 5.37
CA ALA A 141 1.91 -9.32 4.55
C ALA A 141 3.25 -9.27 3.80
N SER A 142 4.35 -9.75 4.43
CA SER A 142 5.65 -9.79 3.76
C SER A 142 5.69 -10.80 2.61
N ILE A 143 5.04 -11.96 2.77
CA ILE A 143 4.84 -12.93 1.69
C ILE A 143 4.00 -12.30 0.57
N GLY A 144 2.90 -11.62 0.91
CA GLY A 144 2.07 -10.93 -0.06
C GLY A 144 2.86 -9.88 -0.86
N MET A 145 3.70 -9.11 -0.19
CA MET A 145 4.54 -8.09 -0.83
C MET A 145 5.62 -8.70 -1.72
N THR A 146 6.19 -9.85 -1.32
CA THR A 146 7.11 -10.62 -2.16
C THR A 146 6.44 -11.14 -3.43
N LEU A 147 5.23 -11.68 -3.32
CA LEU A 147 4.44 -12.13 -4.48
C LEU A 147 4.05 -10.95 -5.38
N THR A 148 3.70 -9.80 -4.81
CA THR A 148 3.43 -8.56 -5.58
C THR A 148 4.68 -8.14 -6.35
N THR A 149 5.85 -8.16 -5.71
CA THR A 149 7.14 -7.86 -6.35
C THR A 149 7.41 -8.83 -7.50
N LEU A 150 7.17 -10.14 -7.29
CA LEU A 150 7.32 -11.15 -8.34
C LEU A 150 6.36 -10.89 -9.52
N GLY A 151 5.10 -10.56 -9.24
CA GLY A 151 4.12 -10.20 -10.26
C GLY A 151 4.57 -9.00 -11.10
N LEU A 152 5.07 -7.93 -10.45
CA LEU A 152 5.63 -6.76 -11.12
C LEU A 152 6.89 -7.11 -11.94
N PHE A 153 7.77 -7.93 -11.38
CA PHE A 153 8.98 -8.40 -12.06
C PHE A 153 8.66 -9.17 -13.34
N LEU A 154 7.64 -10.03 -13.33
CA LEU A 154 7.22 -10.76 -14.51
C LEU A 154 6.74 -9.83 -15.64
N PHE A 155 6.20 -8.64 -15.30
CA PHE A 155 5.78 -7.66 -16.29
C PHE A 155 6.95 -6.90 -16.94
N ILE A 156 8.17 -6.94 -16.38
CA ILE A 156 9.37 -6.34 -17.02
C ILE A 156 9.68 -7.01 -18.37
N PHE A 157 9.29 -8.29 -18.53
CA PHE A 157 9.47 -9.09 -19.73
C PHE A 157 8.24 -9.07 -20.66
N LEU A 158 7.48 -7.98 -20.63
CA LEU A 158 6.38 -7.79 -21.56
C LEU A 158 6.94 -7.40 -22.93
N ASP A 159 6.48 -8.08 -24.00
CA ASP A 159 6.89 -7.84 -25.36
C ASP A 159 5.67 -7.81 -26.32
N GLU A 160 5.91 -7.47 -27.59
CA GLU A 160 4.85 -7.40 -28.58
C GLU A 160 4.20 -8.78 -28.85
N ASN A 161 4.87 -9.88 -28.53
CA ASN A 161 4.40 -11.26 -28.77
C ASN A 161 3.71 -11.86 -27.53
N SER A 162 3.71 -11.16 -26.39
CA SER A 162 3.09 -11.66 -25.16
C SER A 162 1.62 -11.98 -25.37
N THR A 163 1.20 -13.21 -25.04
CA THR A 163 -0.19 -13.67 -25.22
C THR A 163 -1.10 -13.13 -24.12
N ALA A 164 -2.40 -13.01 -24.41
CA ALA A 164 -3.40 -12.64 -23.39
C ALA A 164 -3.37 -13.58 -22.17
N VAL A 165 -3.17 -14.88 -22.39
CA VAL A 165 -3.05 -15.86 -21.31
C VAL A 165 -1.86 -15.55 -20.41
N SER A 166 -0.69 -15.23 -20.98
CA SER A 166 0.50 -14.84 -20.22
C SER A 166 0.24 -13.60 -19.36
N ILE A 167 -0.49 -12.60 -19.87
CA ILE A 167 -0.84 -11.38 -19.14
C ILE A 167 -1.81 -11.70 -18.01
N ILE A 168 -2.83 -12.53 -18.24
CA ILE A 168 -3.77 -12.99 -17.21
C ILE A 168 -3.05 -13.72 -16.08
N VAL A 169 -2.10 -14.61 -16.40
CA VAL A 169 -1.31 -15.33 -15.39
C VAL A 169 -0.49 -14.35 -14.54
N ARG A 170 0.18 -13.37 -15.15
CA ARG A 170 0.93 -12.32 -14.43
C ARG A 170 0.02 -11.46 -13.54
N LEU A 171 -1.17 -11.08 -14.05
CA LEU A 171 -2.19 -10.35 -13.28
C LEU A 171 -2.73 -11.18 -12.11
N THR A 172 -2.88 -12.49 -12.29
CA THR A 172 -3.30 -13.43 -11.24
C THR A 172 -2.27 -13.46 -10.11
N VAL A 173 -0.97 -13.60 -10.44
CA VAL A 173 0.11 -13.55 -9.44
C VAL A 173 0.11 -12.22 -8.68
N LEU A 174 -0.01 -11.11 -9.42
CA LEU A 174 -0.06 -9.77 -8.83
C LEU A 174 -1.28 -9.58 -7.91
N GLY A 175 -2.47 -10.01 -8.37
CA GLY A 175 -3.71 -9.93 -7.60
C GLY A 175 -3.69 -10.76 -6.34
N PHE A 176 -3.11 -11.97 -6.42
CA PHE A 176 -2.92 -12.84 -5.26
C PHE A 176 -1.94 -12.23 -4.25
N GLY A 177 -0.79 -11.72 -4.72
CA GLY A 177 0.16 -11.02 -3.86
C GLY A 177 -0.48 -9.82 -3.16
N PHE A 178 -1.23 -9.00 -3.89
CA PHE A 178 -1.93 -7.85 -3.31
C PHE A 178 -3.00 -8.26 -2.27
N ALA A 179 -3.77 -9.33 -2.53
CA ALA A 179 -4.77 -9.85 -1.58
C ALA A 179 -4.12 -10.30 -0.27
N ILE A 180 -3.00 -11.05 -0.36
CA ILE A 180 -2.24 -11.53 0.80
C ILE A 180 -1.55 -10.39 1.55
N PHE A 181 -1.22 -9.25 0.88
CA PHE A 181 -0.64 -8.08 1.53
C PHE A 181 -1.70 -7.20 2.19
N SER A 182 -2.74 -6.78 1.45
CA SER A 182 -3.60 -5.66 1.80
C SER A 182 -4.40 -5.89 3.08
N SER A 183 -5.06 -7.06 3.21
CA SER A 183 -5.90 -7.38 4.35
C SER A 183 -5.08 -7.57 5.64
N PRO A 184 -4.01 -8.40 5.68
CA PRO A 184 -3.16 -8.53 6.86
C PRO A 184 -2.44 -7.23 7.26
N ASN A 185 -2.05 -6.41 6.28
CA ASN A 185 -1.42 -5.12 6.58
C ASN A 185 -2.40 -4.15 7.26
N THR A 186 -3.65 -4.11 6.80
CA THR A 186 -4.71 -3.33 7.46
C THR A 186 -5.00 -3.84 8.87
N ASN A 187 -5.08 -5.17 9.06
CA ASN A 187 -5.24 -5.79 10.36
C ASN A 187 -4.07 -5.43 11.30
N ALA A 188 -2.83 -5.39 10.78
CA ALA A 188 -1.66 -4.98 11.57
C ALA A 188 -1.77 -3.52 12.02
N ILE A 189 -2.18 -2.60 11.13
CA ILE A 189 -2.35 -1.18 11.48
C ILE A 189 -3.44 -1.02 12.54
N MET A 190 -4.62 -1.61 12.31
CA MET A 190 -5.76 -1.48 13.22
C MET A 190 -5.52 -2.18 14.56
N GLY A 191 -4.89 -3.35 14.55
CA GLY A 191 -4.58 -4.12 15.76
C GLY A 191 -3.41 -3.56 16.57
N SER A 192 -2.62 -2.65 16.00
CA SER A 192 -1.49 -2.02 16.69
C SER A 192 -1.87 -0.81 17.53
N VAL A 193 -3.11 -0.36 17.49
CA VAL A 193 -3.58 0.84 18.19
C VAL A 193 -4.75 0.52 19.10
N GLU A 194 -4.92 1.31 20.15
CA GLU A 194 -6.10 1.25 21.03
C GLU A 194 -7.37 1.69 20.30
N LYS A 195 -8.53 1.22 20.73
CA LYS A 195 -9.84 1.51 20.11
C LYS A 195 -10.11 2.99 19.89
N ARG A 196 -9.69 3.86 20.84
CA ARG A 196 -9.82 5.32 20.73
C ARG A 196 -9.11 5.92 19.50
N PHE A 197 -8.07 5.24 18.97
CA PHE A 197 -7.31 5.67 17.78
C PHE A 197 -7.73 5.00 16.48
N PHE A 198 -8.80 4.21 16.46
CA PHE A 198 -9.26 3.52 15.25
C PHE A 198 -9.61 4.47 14.10
N GLY A 199 -10.22 5.62 14.41
CA GLY A 199 -10.51 6.65 13.40
C GLY A 199 -9.24 7.20 12.76
N LEU A 200 -8.23 7.49 13.58
CA LEU A 200 -6.91 7.94 13.13
C LEU A 200 -6.20 6.86 12.30
N ALA A 201 -6.21 5.62 12.76
CA ALA A 201 -5.58 4.50 12.06
C ALA A 201 -6.23 4.27 10.68
N SER A 202 -7.55 4.29 10.60
CA SER A 202 -8.28 4.16 9.34
C SER A 202 -8.01 5.33 8.40
N GLY A 203 -8.00 6.56 8.90
CA GLY A 203 -7.62 7.76 8.14
C GLY A 203 -6.19 7.69 7.60
N SER A 204 -5.26 7.16 8.41
CA SER A 204 -3.87 6.95 8.03
C SER A 204 -3.75 5.97 6.85
N VAL A 205 -4.42 4.82 6.92
CA VAL A 205 -4.48 3.84 5.81
C VAL A 205 -5.02 4.50 4.54
N GLY A 206 -6.12 5.25 4.66
CA GLY A 206 -6.71 5.98 3.54
C GLY A 206 -5.73 6.98 2.90
N THR A 207 -5.02 7.75 3.73
CA THR A 207 -4.01 8.70 3.28
C THR A 207 -2.85 8.01 2.56
N MET A 208 -2.26 6.94 3.14
CA MET A 208 -1.17 6.20 2.52
C MET A 208 -1.59 5.60 1.17
N ARG A 209 -2.82 5.12 1.09
CA ARG A 209 -3.40 4.62 -0.16
C ARG A 209 -3.49 5.72 -1.22
N LEU A 210 -4.09 6.86 -0.90
CA LEU A 210 -4.27 7.96 -1.87
C LEU A 210 -2.93 8.55 -2.32
N LEU A 211 -2.01 8.79 -1.39
CA LEU A 211 -0.66 9.26 -1.72
C LEU A 211 0.07 8.24 -2.59
N GLY A 212 0.01 6.96 -2.24
CA GLY A 212 0.60 5.88 -3.04
C GLY A 212 0.06 5.85 -4.47
N MET A 213 -1.26 5.94 -4.64
CA MET A 213 -1.91 6.00 -5.97
C MET A 213 -1.40 7.19 -6.79
N MET A 214 -1.26 8.37 -6.18
CA MET A 214 -0.75 9.57 -6.85
C MET A 214 0.72 9.42 -7.23
N VAL A 215 1.56 8.91 -6.33
CA VAL A 215 2.97 8.64 -6.62
C VAL A 215 3.11 7.64 -7.77
N SER A 216 2.30 6.58 -7.78
CA SER A 216 2.28 5.58 -8.86
C SER A 216 2.01 6.21 -10.23
N MET A 217 0.95 7.01 -10.32
CA MET A 217 0.61 7.73 -11.56
C MET A 217 1.66 8.77 -11.93
N GLY A 218 2.23 9.47 -10.95
CA GLY A 218 3.33 10.41 -11.17
C GLY A 218 4.55 9.75 -11.79
N ILE A 219 4.98 8.60 -11.26
CA ILE A 219 6.09 7.80 -11.82
C ILE A 219 5.79 7.38 -13.25
N ALA A 220 4.61 6.82 -13.51
CA ALA A 220 4.20 6.41 -14.85
C ALA A 220 4.21 7.59 -15.84
N THR A 221 3.67 8.75 -15.44
CA THR A 221 3.62 9.96 -16.26
C THR A 221 5.02 10.49 -16.59
N VAL A 222 5.92 10.52 -15.61
CA VAL A 222 7.32 10.94 -15.82
C VAL A 222 8.02 10.02 -16.81
N ILE A 223 7.92 8.70 -16.61
CA ILE A 223 8.54 7.71 -17.52
C ILE A 223 8.00 7.87 -18.93
N PHE A 224 6.67 7.97 -19.11
CA PHE A 224 6.08 8.16 -20.42
C PHE A 224 6.52 9.46 -21.09
N THR A 225 6.63 10.55 -20.34
CA THR A 225 7.11 11.82 -20.89
C THR A 225 8.57 11.75 -21.32
N LEU A 226 9.41 11.02 -20.59
CA LEU A 226 10.83 10.86 -20.92
C LEU A 226 11.05 9.98 -22.16
N TYR A 227 10.22 8.95 -22.38
CA TYR A 227 10.37 8.02 -23.50
C TYR A 227 9.56 8.41 -24.73
N LEU A 228 8.30 8.77 -24.57
CA LEU A 228 7.36 9.07 -25.66
C LEU A 228 7.23 10.57 -25.93
N GLY A 229 7.48 11.43 -24.93
CA GLY A 229 7.20 12.86 -25.05
C GLY A 229 5.71 13.18 -25.11
N ARG A 230 5.35 14.28 -25.78
CA ARG A 230 3.95 14.72 -25.99
C ARG A 230 3.51 14.48 -27.43
N VAL A 231 3.56 13.25 -27.87
CA VAL A 231 3.18 12.85 -29.23
C VAL A 231 2.01 11.87 -29.21
N GLN A 232 1.27 11.80 -30.31
CA GLN A 232 0.27 10.75 -30.47
C GLN A 232 0.97 9.40 -30.67
N ILE A 233 0.45 8.36 -30.04
CA ILE A 233 1.01 7.01 -30.14
C ILE A 233 0.64 6.45 -31.51
N THR A 234 1.64 6.33 -32.40
CA THR A 234 1.54 5.70 -33.71
C THR A 234 2.18 4.32 -33.67
N THR A 235 1.92 3.50 -34.66
CA THR A 235 2.49 2.14 -34.76
C THR A 235 4.02 2.11 -34.70
N GLU A 236 4.68 3.14 -35.24
CA GLU A 236 6.14 3.28 -35.17
C GLU A 236 6.67 3.45 -33.74
N LEU A 237 5.82 3.93 -32.81
CA LEU A 237 6.16 4.15 -31.40
C LEU A 237 5.82 2.96 -30.49
N TYR A 238 5.24 1.87 -31.01
CA TYR A 238 4.91 0.70 -30.19
C TYR A 238 6.12 0.10 -29.46
N PRO A 239 7.30 -0.08 -30.10
CA PRO A 239 8.48 -0.56 -29.37
C PRO A 239 8.91 0.38 -28.21
N VAL A 240 8.78 1.69 -28.43
CA VAL A 240 9.09 2.69 -27.40
C VAL A 240 8.05 2.65 -26.26
N LEU A 241 6.77 2.46 -26.59
CA LEU A 241 5.71 2.27 -25.61
C LEU A 241 5.96 1.03 -24.76
N VAL A 242 6.25 -0.12 -25.36
CA VAL A 242 6.59 -1.37 -24.65
C VAL A 242 7.78 -1.14 -23.73
N ARG A 243 8.84 -0.50 -24.22
CA ARG A 243 10.01 -0.19 -23.41
C ARG A 243 9.69 0.71 -22.22
N SER A 244 8.87 1.74 -22.40
CA SER A 244 8.46 2.64 -21.32
C SER A 244 7.63 1.91 -20.26
N VAL A 245 6.74 1.01 -20.66
CA VAL A 245 5.96 0.14 -19.77
C VAL A 245 6.88 -0.80 -18.98
N ASN A 246 7.85 -1.44 -19.64
CA ASN A 246 8.81 -2.33 -18.99
C ASN A 246 9.68 -1.59 -17.95
N VAL A 247 10.14 -0.38 -18.27
CA VAL A 247 10.88 0.48 -17.33
C VAL A 247 10.00 0.88 -16.15
N ALA A 248 8.74 1.22 -16.39
CA ALA A 248 7.80 1.52 -15.29
C ALA A 248 7.62 0.31 -14.36
N PHE A 249 7.44 -0.90 -14.91
CA PHE A 249 7.36 -2.12 -14.10
C PHE A 249 8.66 -2.41 -13.35
N ALA A 250 9.83 -2.14 -13.95
CA ALA A 250 11.10 -2.29 -13.26
C ALA A 250 11.21 -1.34 -12.04
N VAL A 251 10.83 -0.08 -12.20
CA VAL A 251 10.80 0.91 -11.10
C VAL A 251 9.83 0.46 -10.01
N PHE A 252 8.63 0.00 -10.39
CA PHE A 252 7.64 -0.48 -9.43
C PHE A 252 8.08 -1.76 -8.71
N ALA A 253 8.75 -2.68 -9.40
CA ALA A 253 9.31 -3.88 -8.79
C ALA A 253 10.40 -3.54 -7.77
N ILE A 254 11.30 -2.61 -8.08
CA ILE A 254 12.34 -2.13 -7.17
C ILE A 254 11.72 -1.44 -5.95
N LEU A 255 10.72 -0.58 -6.15
CA LEU A 255 9.98 0.06 -5.06
C LEU A 255 9.33 -0.97 -4.13
N CYS A 256 8.61 -1.93 -4.71
CA CYS A 256 7.92 -2.98 -3.96
C CYS A 256 8.92 -3.89 -3.23
N PHE A 257 10.06 -4.21 -3.86
CA PHE A 257 11.16 -4.94 -3.22
C PHE A 257 11.69 -4.20 -1.98
N GLY A 258 11.94 -2.89 -2.09
CA GLY A 258 12.29 -2.05 -0.93
C GLY A 258 11.21 -2.08 0.16
N GLY A 259 9.96 -2.17 -0.22
CA GLY A 259 8.83 -2.29 0.70
C GLY A 259 8.79 -3.61 1.49
N ILE A 260 9.37 -4.71 0.97
CA ILE A 260 9.49 -5.97 1.72
C ILE A 260 10.28 -5.72 3.02
N PHE A 261 11.37 -4.97 2.95
CA PHE A 261 12.16 -4.62 4.14
C PHE A 261 11.34 -3.78 5.13
N SER A 262 10.54 -2.84 4.66
CA SER A 262 9.62 -2.09 5.51
C SER A 262 8.59 -3.01 6.17
N SER A 263 8.02 -3.95 5.42
CA SER A 263 7.08 -4.95 5.95
C SER A 263 7.72 -5.84 7.01
N MET A 264 8.97 -6.27 6.82
CA MET A 264 9.71 -7.10 7.77
C MET A 264 10.21 -6.31 8.99
N ALA A 265 10.51 -5.01 8.84
CA ALA A 265 11.04 -4.18 9.93
C ALA A 265 9.98 -3.77 10.96
N ARG A 266 8.68 -3.98 10.70
CA ARG A 266 7.59 -3.54 11.58
C ARG A 266 7.58 -4.20 12.95
N GLY A 267 8.16 -5.39 13.10
CA GLY A 267 8.11 -6.18 14.34
C GLY A 267 6.80 -6.97 14.49
N LYS A 268 6.70 -7.75 15.56
CA LYS A 268 5.54 -8.59 15.86
C LYS A 268 4.41 -7.76 16.47
N LEU A 269 3.18 -8.02 16.05
CA LEU A 269 1.98 -7.43 16.64
C LEU A 269 1.63 -8.12 17.97
N ARG A 270 1.89 -9.43 18.04
CA ARG A 270 1.64 -10.27 19.22
C ARG A 270 2.99 -10.71 19.78
N PRO A 271 3.47 -10.15 20.92
CA PRO A 271 4.77 -10.51 21.50
C PRO A 271 4.70 -11.86 22.07
N ASP A 272 4.08 -12.80 22.03
CA ASP A 272 4.08 -14.22 22.36
C ASP A 272 2.72 -14.87 22.06
N PHE A 273 2.70 -15.66 21.01
CA PHE A 273 1.99 -16.93 21.13
C PHE A 273 2.84 -17.76 22.10
N GLN A 274 2.63 -17.57 23.42
CA GLN A 274 3.11 -18.51 24.40
C GLN A 274 2.71 -19.90 23.93
N LYS A 275 3.70 -20.81 23.82
CA LYS A 275 3.45 -22.24 23.88
C LYS A 275 2.37 -22.42 24.94
N PRO A 276 1.35 -23.28 24.70
CA PRO A 276 0.48 -23.68 25.78
C PRO A 276 1.42 -24.09 26.92
N GLU A 277 1.35 -23.41 28.04
CA GLU A 277 1.91 -23.88 29.29
C GLU A 277 1.38 -25.29 29.43
N MET A 278 2.28 -26.27 29.18
CA MET A 278 1.97 -27.64 29.53
C MET A 278 1.65 -27.58 31.01
N ALA A 279 0.40 -27.83 31.34
CA ALA A 279 -0.05 -27.95 32.71
C ALA A 279 1.03 -28.74 33.42
N GLU A 280 1.76 -28.09 34.32
CA GLU A 280 2.56 -28.77 35.31
C GLU A 280 1.59 -29.70 36.02
N ASP A 281 1.86 -31.00 35.86
CA ASP A 281 1.13 -32.07 36.48
C ASP A 281 0.85 -31.72 37.93
N GLU A 282 -0.43 -31.55 38.30
CA GLU A 282 -0.88 -31.53 39.67
C GLU A 282 -0.33 -32.80 40.33
N GLU A 283 0.70 -32.61 41.13
CA GLU A 283 1.17 -33.66 42.06
C GLU A 283 -0.02 -34.13 42.87
N PRO A 284 -0.35 -35.41 42.85
CA PRO A 284 -1.49 -35.90 43.63
C PRO A 284 -1.22 -35.68 45.12
N SER A 285 -2.03 -34.80 45.73
CA SER A 285 -2.05 -34.55 47.16
C SER A 285 -2.14 -35.88 47.94
N GLN A 286 -1.08 -36.19 48.68
CA GLN A 286 -1.05 -37.34 49.58
C GLN A 286 -2.20 -37.24 50.61
N PRO A 287 -2.92 -38.35 50.90
CA PRO A 287 -3.95 -38.36 51.89
C PRO A 287 -3.30 -38.24 53.30
N MET A 288 -3.70 -37.24 54.06
CA MET A 288 -3.35 -37.13 55.47
C MET A 288 -3.89 -38.33 56.25
N ALA A 289 -3.00 -39.16 56.78
CA ALA A 289 -3.30 -40.22 57.74
C ALA A 289 -3.79 -39.63 59.05
N SER A 290 -5.02 -39.99 59.43
CA SER A 290 -5.59 -39.74 60.75
C SER A 290 -4.98 -40.68 61.78
N SER A 291 -4.45 -40.10 62.83
CA SER A 291 -4.28 -40.73 64.13
C SER A 291 -4.60 -39.73 65.25
#